data_bc5e8696a876327ec2255e69c8e147ee
#
_entry.id   bc5e8696a876327ec2255e69c8e147ee
#
_cell.length_a   1.000
_cell.length_b   1.000
_cell.length_c   1.000
_cell.angle_alpha   90.00
_cell.angle_beta   90.00
_cell.angle_gamma   90.00
#
_symmetry.space_group_name_H-M   'P 1'
#
loop_
_entity.id
_entity.type
_entity.pdbx_description
1 polymer ?
#
loop_
_entity_poly.entity_id
_entity_poly.type
_entity_poly.pdbx_seq_one_letter_code
_entity_poly.pdbx_strand_id
1 'polypeptide(L)'
;MTNKEIIENGNAVLGIEFGSTRIKAVLINDKYEPIANGSYTWENSLDNGIWTYPITQIHEGLQTCYADLKKDVSEKYGIKLTKFKAAGISAMMHGYLAFDKEDNLLVPFRTWRNTITGQASKELSELFKFPVPERWSASHLYQAILNKEDHVSKIDKVYTLAAYIHYRLTGEKVIGVGDASGMFPIKTTNGKSEYNPDYATKFEKIADVAKYGFKVNEVFPKVLMAGDKAGCLTEAGAKFLDPSGDLTAGIPFCPPEGDAGTGMAATNSVEVATGNISAGTSVFSMVVLEKDLKKAYPGKIDMVTTPDGNPVAMVHANNCTGEHNYWINLFHEVVMTMCDGQAPQIGKFYDRLINKSMEADKDCGGLLAYNYLSGETITGFNSGRPLFVRAENANFNIANFMRVQMFTSLGALRAGMNILYDDEKVPVKSMTGAGGYFKTETGLKYMAAAMKTTVSAMETAGEGGPWGMAILAAYSALENKAKLGDFLNKEVFGSCKKTSAVPEKELEESFNIFFERYMKGLAIEKAAVENL
;
A
#
# COMPACT_ATOMS: atom_id res chain seq x y z
N MET A 1 24.08 -7.06 22.71
CA MET A 1 25.06 -7.23 21.59
C MET A 1 25.16 -5.90 20.85
N THR A 2 26.33 -5.55 20.34
CA THR A 2 26.47 -4.45 19.39
C THR A 2 25.90 -4.85 18.03
N ASN A 3 25.53 -3.87 17.18
CA ASN A 3 25.03 -4.17 15.83
C ASN A 3 26.03 -5.01 15.02
N LYS A 4 27.34 -4.77 15.20
CA LYS A 4 28.40 -5.57 14.59
C LYS A 4 28.30 -7.05 15.01
N GLU A 5 28.23 -7.32 16.29
CA GLU A 5 28.10 -8.70 16.84
C GLU A 5 26.81 -9.38 16.38
N ILE A 6 25.69 -8.61 16.29
CA ILE A 6 24.41 -9.14 15.78
C ILE A 6 24.56 -9.63 14.34
N ILE A 7 25.22 -8.86 13.48
CA ILE A 7 25.46 -9.24 12.08
C ILE A 7 26.44 -10.41 11.98
N GLU A 8 27.58 -10.35 12.68
CA GLU A 8 28.61 -11.41 12.67
C GLU A 8 28.03 -12.77 13.12
N ASN A 9 27.15 -12.75 14.12
CA ASN A 9 26.49 -13.96 14.62
C ASN A 9 25.30 -14.43 13.76
N GLY A 10 24.90 -13.64 12.74
CA GLY A 10 23.75 -13.93 11.88
C GLY A 10 22.41 -13.77 12.60
N ASN A 11 22.32 -12.88 13.59
CA ASN A 11 21.11 -12.60 14.36
C ASN A 11 20.29 -11.44 13.80
N ALA A 12 20.81 -10.71 12.80
CA ALA A 12 20.07 -9.70 12.09
C ALA A 12 18.98 -10.31 11.19
N VAL A 13 17.93 -9.53 10.89
CA VAL A 13 16.81 -9.97 10.05
C VAL A 13 16.69 -9.09 8.83
N LEU A 14 16.44 -9.68 7.67
CA LEU A 14 16.39 -9.00 6.37
C LEU A 14 14.96 -8.89 5.86
N GLY A 15 14.56 -7.68 5.45
CA GLY A 15 13.37 -7.45 4.63
C GLY A 15 13.73 -6.80 3.30
N ILE A 16 13.18 -7.30 2.21
CA ILE A 16 13.34 -6.74 0.87
C ILE A 16 11.96 -6.41 0.31
N GLU A 17 11.81 -5.20 -0.25
CA GLU A 17 10.58 -4.76 -0.89
C GLU A 17 10.82 -4.28 -2.32
N PHE A 18 10.02 -4.79 -3.25
CA PHE A 18 9.93 -4.32 -4.63
C PHE A 18 8.83 -3.27 -4.77
N GLY A 19 9.16 -2.02 -4.44
CA GLY A 19 8.24 -0.89 -4.66
C GLY A 19 8.22 -0.43 -6.12
N SER A 20 7.23 0.38 -6.50
CA SER A 20 7.01 0.80 -7.91
C SER A 20 8.16 1.62 -8.52
N THR A 21 8.95 2.31 -7.71
CA THR A 21 10.07 3.16 -8.20
C THR A 21 11.42 2.76 -7.63
N ARG A 22 11.42 1.87 -6.63
CA ARG A 22 12.65 1.48 -5.95
C ARG A 22 12.50 0.10 -5.31
N ILE A 23 13.51 -0.75 -5.49
CA ILE A 23 13.71 -1.93 -4.65
C ILE A 23 14.51 -1.48 -3.44
N LYS A 24 14.12 -1.90 -2.25
CA LYS A 24 14.78 -1.56 -0.99
C LYS A 24 15.03 -2.80 -0.17
N ALA A 25 16.17 -2.85 0.52
CA ALA A 25 16.51 -3.87 1.50
C ALA A 25 16.83 -3.18 2.83
N VAL A 26 16.32 -3.74 3.92
CA VAL A 26 16.57 -3.26 5.29
C VAL A 26 17.02 -4.42 6.15
N LEU A 27 18.13 -4.25 6.84
CA LEU A 27 18.61 -5.16 7.87
C LEU A 27 18.27 -4.58 9.25
N ILE A 28 17.61 -5.35 10.11
CA ILE A 28 17.23 -4.92 11.46
C ILE A 28 17.96 -5.74 12.53
N ASN A 29 18.15 -5.12 13.71
CA ASN A 29 18.73 -5.75 14.89
C ASN A 29 17.68 -6.46 15.76
N ASP A 30 18.09 -6.93 16.95
CA ASP A 30 17.25 -7.61 17.94
C ASP A 30 16.26 -6.68 18.67
N LYS A 31 16.35 -5.37 18.44
CA LYS A 31 15.39 -4.35 18.88
C LYS A 31 14.49 -3.85 17.75
N TYR A 32 14.51 -4.53 16.62
CA TYR A 32 13.77 -4.18 15.40
C TYR A 32 14.19 -2.84 14.78
N GLU A 33 15.35 -2.28 15.15
CA GLU A 33 15.87 -1.02 14.62
C GLU A 33 16.61 -1.27 13.29
N PRO A 34 16.43 -0.44 12.26
CA PRO A 34 17.22 -0.50 11.03
C PRO A 34 18.70 -0.25 11.31
N ILE A 35 19.57 -1.13 10.82
CA ILE A 35 21.02 -1.04 11.03
C ILE A 35 21.80 -0.93 9.72
N ALA A 36 21.26 -1.43 8.62
CA ALA A 36 21.83 -1.24 7.29
C ALA A 36 20.73 -1.24 6.23
N ASN A 37 21.01 -0.59 5.09
CA ASN A 37 20.08 -0.42 4.00
C ASN A 37 20.75 -0.70 2.66
N GLY A 38 19.95 -1.16 1.67
CA GLY A 38 20.33 -1.22 0.28
C GLY A 38 19.18 -0.75 -0.60
N SER A 39 19.49 -0.29 -1.80
CA SER A 39 18.47 0.18 -2.74
C SER A 39 18.85 0.04 -4.19
N TYR A 40 17.85 -0.04 -5.05
CA TYR A 40 17.97 0.04 -6.50
C TYR A 40 16.80 0.83 -7.07
N THR A 41 17.07 1.87 -7.83
CA THR A 41 16.03 2.69 -8.48
C THR A 41 15.71 2.09 -9.83
N TRP A 42 14.42 1.92 -10.11
CA TRP A 42 13.90 1.40 -11.37
C TRP A 42 12.60 2.08 -11.77
N GLU A 43 12.17 1.86 -13.00
CA GLU A 43 10.90 2.39 -13.51
C GLU A 43 10.18 1.30 -14.30
N ASN A 44 8.85 1.30 -14.25
CA ASN A 44 8.09 0.45 -15.15
C ASN A 44 8.07 1.04 -16.57
N SER A 45 8.00 0.17 -17.56
CA SER A 45 7.92 0.51 -18.96
C SER A 45 6.55 0.14 -19.53
N LEU A 46 6.12 0.88 -20.55
CA LEU A 46 4.95 0.53 -21.35
C LEU A 46 5.44 -0.18 -22.61
N ASP A 47 5.25 -1.50 -22.66
CA ASP A 47 5.61 -2.34 -23.79
C ASP A 47 4.36 -2.91 -24.46
N ASN A 48 4.14 -2.58 -25.74
CA ASN A 48 2.95 -3.00 -26.51
C ASN A 48 1.61 -2.79 -25.78
N GLY A 49 1.49 -1.68 -25.05
CA GLY A 49 0.30 -1.33 -24.27
C GLY A 49 0.21 -2.01 -22.90
N ILE A 50 1.23 -2.74 -22.48
CA ILE A 50 1.33 -3.40 -21.17
C ILE A 50 2.34 -2.69 -20.28
N TRP A 51 1.91 -2.22 -19.13
CA TRP A 51 2.79 -1.74 -18.07
C TRP A 51 3.50 -2.91 -17.41
N THR A 52 4.84 -2.95 -17.53
CA THR A 52 5.67 -4.08 -17.14
C THR A 52 6.99 -3.67 -16.51
N TYR A 53 7.64 -4.62 -15.83
CA TYR A 53 9.07 -4.63 -15.53
C TYR A 53 9.65 -5.88 -16.18
N PRO A 54 10.67 -5.77 -17.06
CA PRO A 54 11.33 -6.94 -17.64
C PRO A 54 11.86 -7.88 -16.56
N ILE A 55 11.69 -9.20 -16.75
CA ILE A 55 12.12 -10.20 -15.75
C ILE A 55 13.62 -10.10 -15.44
N THR A 56 14.42 -9.75 -16.44
CA THR A 56 15.89 -9.52 -16.29
C THR A 56 16.17 -8.33 -15.38
N GLN A 57 15.41 -7.24 -15.51
CA GLN A 57 15.54 -6.06 -14.65
C GLN A 57 15.11 -6.36 -13.21
N ILE A 58 14.08 -7.19 -13.02
CA ILE A 58 13.65 -7.66 -11.69
C ILE A 58 14.80 -8.40 -10.99
N HIS A 59 15.46 -9.32 -11.70
CA HIS A 59 16.58 -10.10 -11.17
C HIS A 59 17.81 -9.22 -10.88
N GLU A 60 18.21 -8.40 -11.83
CA GLU A 60 19.33 -7.46 -11.70
C GLU A 60 19.10 -6.46 -10.57
N GLY A 61 17.88 -5.93 -10.46
CA GLY A 61 17.51 -4.98 -9.43
C GLY A 61 17.57 -5.59 -8.01
N LEU A 62 17.14 -6.85 -7.85
CA LEU A 62 17.29 -7.59 -6.59
C LEU A 62 18.75 -7.74 -6.20
N GLN A 63 19.58 -8.22 -7.14
CA GLN A 63 21.01 -8.45 -6.92
C GLN A 63 21.76 -7.16 -6.59
N THR A 64 21.47 -6.09 -7.32
CA THR A 64 22.07 -4.76 -7.11
C THR A 64 21.66 -4.17 -5.76
N CYS A 65 20.37 -4.27 -5.39
CA CYS A 65 19.89 -3.83 -4.09
C CYS A 65 20.56 -4.58 -2.94
N TYR A 66 20.73 -5.91 -3.07
CA TYR A 66 21.41 -6.71 -2.07
C TYR A 66 22.93 -6.40 -2.01
N ALA A 67 23.57 -6.18 -3.13
CA ALA A 67 24.98 -5.76 -3.17
C ALA A 67 25.19 -4.38 -2.50
N ASP A 68 24.26 -3.44 -2.70
CA ASP A 68 24.26 -2.13 -2.02
C ASP A 68 24.12 -2.29 -0.50
N LEU A 69 23.24 -3.19 -0.03
CA LEU A 69 23.13 -3.54 1.41
C LEU A 69 24.44 -4.12 1.95
N LYS A 70 25.08 -5.06 1.24
CA LYS A 70 26.38 -5.63 1.64
C LYS A 70 27.45 -4.55 1.77
N LYS A 71 27.45 -3.60 0.83
CA LYS A 71 28.36 -2.46 0.85
C LYS A 71 28.13 -1.60 2.09
N ASP A 72 26.88 -1.23 2.39
CA ASP A 72 26.52 -0.43 3.57
C ASP A 72 26.94 -1.12 4.88
N VAL A 73 26.73 -2.45 4.99
CA VAL A 73 27.23 -3.26 6.12
C VAL A 73 28.75 -3.21 6.23
N SER A 74 29.46 -3.36 5.12
CA SER A 74 30.93 -3.33 5.10
C SER A 74 31.47 -1.93 5.51
N GLU A 75 30.87 -0.86 5.00
CA GLU A 75 31.26 0.52 5.30
C GLU A 75 30.99 0.89 6.76
N LYS A 76 29.85 0.50 7.33
CA LYS A 76 29.47 0.83 8.70
C LYS A 76 30.16 -0.03 9.77
N TYR A 77 30.36 -1.31 9.49
CA TYR A 77 30.78 -2.29 10.49
C TYR A 77 32.11 -2.98 10.19
N GLY A 78 32.65 -2.85 8.99
CA GLY A 78 33.91 -3.47 8.56
C GLY A 78 33.83 -5.01 8.45
N ILE A 79 32.64 -5.56 8.16
CA ILE A 79 32.40 -7.02 8.08
C ILE A 79 31.67 -7.39 6.79
N LYS A 80 31.73 -8.67 6.45
CA LYS A 80 30.94 -9.25 5.36
C LYS A 80 29.60 -9.76 5.86
N LEU A 81 28.54 -9.51 5.12
CA LEU A 81 27.21 -10.07 5.38
C LEU A 81 27.12 -11.46 4.72
N THR A 82 27.09 -12.51 5.53
CA THR A 82 27.09 -13.90 5.06
C THR A 82 25.88 -14.71 5.48
N LYS A 83 25.14 -14.26 6.50
CA LYS A 83 23.97 -14.94 7.07
C LYS A 83 23.07 -13.98 7.81
N PHE A 84 21.81 -14.34 7.98
CA PHE A 84 20.84 -13.68 8.86
C PHE A 84 19.95 -14.70 9.56
N LYS A 85 19.26 -14.27 10.62
CA LYS A 85 18.35 -15.10 11.42
C LYS A 85 17.11 -15.51 10.61
N ALA A 86 16.57 -14.59 9.82
CA ALA A 86 15.43 -14.80 8.94
C ALA A 86 15.41 -13.73 7.84
N ALA A 87 14.66 -13.99 6.78
CA ALA A 87 14.44 -13.03 5.70
C ALA A 87 12.99 -13.07 5.18
N GLY A 88 12.57 -12.02 4.50
CA GLY A 88 11.28 -11.94 3.84
C GLY A 88 11.30 -11.06 2.60
N ILE A 89 10.38 -11.35 1.68
CA ILE A 89 10.18 -10.62 0.43
C ILE A 89 8.81 -9.98 0.44
N SER A 90 8.77 -8.68 0.14
CA SER A 90 7.57 -7.92 -0.15
C SER A 90 7.63 -7.34 -1.54
N ALA A 91 6.48 -7.10 -2.14
CA ALA A 91 6.40 -6.39 -3.42
C ALA A 91 5.09 -5.60 -3.54
N MET A 92 5.05 -4.71 -4.53
CA MET A 92 3.78 -4.15 -4.98
C MET A 92 2.77 -5.27 -5.21
N MET A 93 1.59 -5.13 -4.65
CA MET A 93 0.54 -6.14 -4.73
C MET A 93 0.03 -6.35 -6.15
N HIS A 94 -0.71 -7.44 -6.34
CA HIS A 94 -1.41 -7.77 -7.56
C HIS A 94 -0.49 -8.17 -8.72
N GLY A 95 -1.06 -8.15 -9.93
CA GLY A 95 -0.33 -8.43 -11.15
C GLY A 95 -0.42 -9.89 -11.61
N TYR A 96 0.26 -10.15 -12.72
CA TYR A 96 0.12 -11.43 -13.42
C TYR A 96 1.47 -11.85 -14.01
N LEU A 97 2.12 -12.81 -13.34
CA LEU A 97 3.33 -13.50 -13.78
C LEU A 97 2.95 -14.95 -14.07
N ALA A 98 2.68 -15.28 -15.35
CA ALA A 98 2.24 -16.60 -15.78
C ALA A 98 3.43 -17.43 -16.29
N PHE A 99 3.58 -18.64 -15.75
CA PHE A 99 4.68 -19.56 -16.04
C PHE A 99 4.15 -20.91 -16.52
N ASP A 100 4.92 -21.57 -17.40
CA ASP A 100 4.70 -22.96 -17.78
C ASP A 100 5.33 -23.95 -16.76
N LYS A 101 5.23 -25.25 -17.06
CA LYS A 101 5.78 -26.32 -16.19
C LYS A 101 7.30 -26.34 -16.11
N GLU A 102 7.96 -25.75 -17.06
CA GLU A 102 9.43 -25.58 -17.14
C GLU A 102 9.91 -24.27 -16.54
N ASP A 103 9.02 -23.54 -15.83
CA ASP A 103 9.26 -22.22 -15.21
C ASP A 103 9.66 -21.12 -16.23
N ASN A 104 9.23 -21.22 -17.50
CA ASN A 104 9.38 -20.15 -18.48
C ASN A 104 8.26 -19.13 -18.31
N LEU A 105 8.60 -17.84 -18.29
CA LEU A 105 7.62 -16.75 -18.31
C LEU A 105 6.93 -16.70 -19.67
N LEU A 106 5.60 -16.85 -19.68
CA LEU A 106 4.81 -17.01 -20.90
C LEU A 106 4.45 -15.68 -21.58
N VAL A 107 4.28 -14.62 -20.81
CA VAL A 107 3.94 -13.27 -21.27
C VAL A 107 4.67 -12.23 -20.39
N PRO A 108 4.86 -10.98 -20.85
CA PRO A 108 5.41 -9.92 -19.99
C PRO A 108 4.64 -9.78 -18.69
N PHE A 109 5.33 -9.46 -17.60
CA PHE A 109 4.70 -9.18 -16.31
C PHE A 109 3.65 -8.07 -16.44
N ARG A 110 2.39 -8.36 -16.17
CA ARG A 110 1.30 -7.37 -16.14
C ARG A 110 1.19 -6.82 -14.73
N THR A 111 1.61 -5.57 -14.53
CA THR A 111 1.62 -4.92 -13.21
C THR A 111 0.23 -4.42 -12.81
N TRP A 112 0.11 -3.96 -11.57
CA TRP A 112 -1.11 -3.34 -11.01
C TRP A 112 -1.61 -2.11 -11.81
N ARG A 113 -0.77 -1.49 -12.63
CA ARG A 113 -1.13 -0.31 -13.46
C ARG A 113 -1.98 -0.66 -14.68
N ASN A 114 -2.06 -1.92 -15.05
CA ASN A 114 -2.81 -2.34 -16.23
C ASN A 114 -4.32 -2.32 -15.96
N THR A 115 -5.05 -1.59 -16.77
CA THR A 115 -6.52 -1.47 -16.76
C THR A 115 -7.12 -2.15 -18.01
N ILE A 116 -6.66 -3.35 -18.33
CA ILE A 116 -7.02 -4.09 -19.55
C ILE A 116 -7.97 -5.25 -19.28
N THR A 117 -8.49 -5.38 -18.07
CA THR A 117 -9.27 -6.53 -17.60
C THR A 117 -10.68 -6.13 -17.16
N GLY A 118 -11.20 -5.02 -17.69
CA GLY A 118 -12.48 -4.45 -17.27
C GLY A 118 -13.66 -5.41 -17.41
N GLN A 119 -13.71 -6.22 -18.49
CA GLN A 119 -14.75 -7.22 -18.70
C GLN A 119 -14.67 -8.31 -17.62
N ALA A 120 -13.49 -8.89 -17.42
CA ALA A 120 -13.27 -9.94 -16.44
C ALA A 120 -13.58 -9.47 -15.02
N SER A 121 -13.10 -8.27 -14.64
CA SER A 121 -13.37 -7.64 -13.35
C SER A 121 -14.86 -7.49 -13.08
N LYS A 122 -15.62 -7.01 -14.07
CA LYS A 122 -17.06 -6.83 -13.96
C LYS A 122 -17.79 -8.18 -13.78
N GLU A 123 -17.52 -9.13 -14.66
CA GLU A 123 -18.18 -10.45 -14.64
C GLU A 123 -17.87 -11.21 -13.34
N LEU A 124 -16.61 -11.21 -12.87
CA LEU A 124 -16.23 -11.86 -11.63
C LEU A 124 -16.85 -11.17 -10.41
N SER A 125 -16.91 -9.83 -10.40
CA SER A 125 -17.53 -9.08 -9.30
C SER A 125 -19.03 -9.37 -9.19
N GLU A 126 -19.73 -9.48 -10.33
CA GLU A 126 -21.15 -9.85 -10.37
C GLU A 126 -21.36 -11.30 -9.92
N LEU A 127 -20.53 -12.24 -10.39
CA LEU A 127 -20.59 -13.66 -10.05
C LEU A 127 -20.37 -13.93 -8.55
N PHE A 128 -19.39 -13.25 -7.97
CA PHE A 128 -19.02 -13.43 -6.56
C PHE A 128 -19.87 -12.56 -5.63
N LYS A 129 -20.47 -11.47 -6.14
CA LYS A 129 -21.05 -10.38 -5.32
C LYS A 129 -20.00 -9.79 -4.36
N PHE A 130 -18.77 -9.70 -4.83
CA PHE A 130 -17.59 -9.27 -4.13
C PHE A 130 -16.74 -8.40 -5.08
N PRO A 131 -16.09 -7.32 -4.63
CA PRO A 131 -15.27 -6.47 -5.50
C PRO A 131 -14.04 -7.27 -5.98
N VAL A 132 -13.92 -7.45 -7.29
CA VAL A 132 -12.74 -8.06 -7.93
C VAL A 132 -12.13 -7.02 -8.87
N PRO A 133 -11.16 -6.21 -8.40
CA PRO A 133 -10.55 -5.15 -9.19
C PRO A 133 -9.82 -5.65 -10.44
N GLU A 134 -9.70 -4.79 -11.45
CA GLU A 134 -9.00 -5.10 -12.70
C GLU A 134 -7.56 -5.57 -12.51
N ARG A 135 -6.87 -5.02 -11.53
CA ARG A 135 -5.46 -5.31 -11.23
C ARG A 135 -5.20 -6.68 -10.60
N TRP A 136 -6.24 -7.41 -10.18
CA TRP A 136 -6.09 -8.73 -9.54
C TRP A 136 -5.66 -9.81 -10.52
N SER A 137 -4.87 -10.78 -10.03
CA SER A 137 -4.39 -11.90 -10.84
C SER A 137 -5.54 -12.73 -11.46
N ALA A 138 -6.64 -12.92 -10.71
CA ALA A 138 -7.84 -13.59 -11.23
C ALA A 138 -8.48 -12.84 -12.40
N SER A 139 -8.53 -11.49 -12.34
CA SER A 139 -9.04 -10.66 -13.43
C SER A 139 -8.16 -10.79 -14.67
N HIS A 140 -6.83 -10.78 -14.50
CA HIS A 140 -5.90 -10.98 -15.62
C HIS A 140 -6.00 -12.37 -16.22
N LEU A 141 -6.06 -13.42 -15.40
CA LEU A 141 -6.22 -14.79 -15.88
C LEU A 141 -7.53 -14.96 -16.66
N TYR A 142 -8.64 -14.47 -16.09
CA TYR A 142 -9.94 -14.60 -16.74
C TYR A 142 -10.03 -13.76 -18.02
N GLN A 143 -9.47 -12.57 -18.04
CA GLN A 143 -9.40 -11.75 -19.26
C GLN A 143 -8.58 -12.42 -20.37
N ALA A 144 -7.44 -13.03 -20.01
CA ALA A 144 -6.65 -13.79 -20.98
C ALA A 144 -7.43 -14.97 -21.58
N ILE A 145 -8.26 -15.65 -20.77
CA ILE A 145 -9.17 -16.71 -21.22
C ILE A 145 -10.23 -16.14 -22.17
N LEU A 146 -10.89 -15.03 -21.81
CA LEU A 146 -11.89 -14.36 -22.64
C LEU A 146 -11.32 -13.91 -23.99
N ASN A 147 -10.10 -13.38 -23.98
CA ASN A 147 -9.36 -12.96 -25.17
C ASN A 147 -8.82 -14.15 -25.98
N LYS A 148 -8.88 -15.39 -25.46
CA LYS A 148 -8.31 -16.59 -26.07
C LYS A 148 -6.81 -16.45 -26.36
N GLU A 149 -6.07 -15.87 -25.42
CA GLU A 149 -4.64 -15.66 -25.58
C GLU A 149 -3.89 -17.01 -25.63
N ASP A 150 -2.94 -17.16 -26.55
CA ASP A 150 -2.26 -18.45 -26.86
C ASP A 150 -1.53 -19.06 -25.66
N HIS A 151 -1.05 -18.23 -24.74
CA HIS A 151 -0.30 -18.68 -23.57
C HIS A 151 -1.18 -19.40 -22.52
N VAL A 152 -2.51 -19.18 -22.53
CA VAL A 152 -3.43 -19.71 -21.50
C VAL A 152 -3.35 -21.22 -21.39
N SER A 153 -3.26 -21.94 -22.52
CA SER A 153 -3.16 -23.41 -22.54
C SER A 153 -1.87 -23.99 -21.97
N LYS A 154 -0.84 -23.14 -21.76
CA LYS A 154 0.48 -23.54 -21.25
C LYS A 154 0.68 -23.19 -19.78
N ILE A 155 -0.25 -22.44 -19.16
CA ILE A 155 -0.10 -21.98 -17.78
C ILE A 155 -0.07 -23.17 -16.82
N ASP A 156 0.98 -23.25 -16.00
CA ASP A 156 1.07 -24.09 -14.81
C ASP A 156 0.82 -23.27 -13.54
N LYS A 157 1.48 -22.10 -13.43
CA LYS A 157 1.39 -21.21 -12.27
C LYS A 157 1.24 -19.75 -12.65
N VAL A 158 0.52 -19.03 -11.81
CA VAL A 158 0.43 -17.57 -11.82
C VAL A 158 0.89 -17.05 -10.47
N TYR A 159 1.84 -16.12 -10.47
CA TYR A 159 2.39 -15.52 -9.26
C TYR A 159 2.15 -14.01 -9.22
N THR A 160 2.17 -13.45 -7.99
CA THR A 160 2.54 -12.06 -7.73
C THR A 160 4.06 -11.93 -7.80
N LEU A 161 4.58 -10.70 -7.79
CA LEU A 161 6.02 -10.49 -7.82
C LEU A 161 6.70 -11.01 -6.54
N ALA A 162 6.09 -10.78 -5.35
CA ALA A 162 6.64 -11.27 -4.10
C ALA A 162 6.71 -12.79 -4.04
N ALA A 163 5.62 -13.47 -4.42
CA ALA A 163 5.57 -14.93 -4.46
C ALA A 163 6.54 -15.54 -5.47
N TYR A 164 6.72 -14.90 -6.64
CA TYR A 164 7.70 -15.34 -7.64
C TYR A 164 9.14 -15.25 -7.12
N ILE A 165 9.54 -14.12 -6.54
CA ILE A 165 10.89 -13.95 -6.00
C ILE A 165 11.13 -14.90 -4.83
N HIS A 166 10.13 -15.08 -3.96
CA HIS A 166 10.21 -16.06 -2.87
C HIS A 166 10.45 -17.48 -3.41
N TYR A 167 9.69 -17.90 -4.42
CA TYR A 167 9.89 -19.19 -5.09
C TYR A 167 11.31 -19.33 -5.65
N ARG A 168 11.86 -18.30 -6.30
CA ARG A 168 13.24 -18.33 -6.84
C ARG A 168 14.31 -18.48 -5.75
N LEU A 169 14.03 -17.99 -4.54
CA LEU A 169 14.95 -18.05 -3.41
C LEU A 169 14.85 -19.36 -2.62
N THR A 170 13.63 -19.87 -2.45
CA THR A 170 13.35 -20.99 -1.52
C THR A 170 12.94 -22.28 -2.22
N GLY A 171 12.45 -22.23 -3.45
CA GLY A 171 11.81 -23.36 -4.14
C GLY A 171 10.36 -23.60 -3.72
N GLU A 172 9.83 -22.85 -2.74
CA GLU A 172 8.47 -23.02 -2.24
C GLU A 172 7.45 -22.15 -3.00
N LYS A 173 6.40 -22.78 -3.51
CA LYS A 173 5.30 -22.13 -4.27
C LYS A 173 4.20 -21.65 -3.31
N VAL A 174 4.54 -20.67 -2.47
CA VAL A 174 3.67 -20.13 -1.41
C VAL A 174 3.52 -18.62 -1.51
N ILE A 175 2.51 -18.08 -0.81
CA ILE A 175 2.19 -16.65 -0.78
C ILE A 175 1.60 -16.30 0.59
N GLY A 176 1.92 -15.13 1.13
CA GLY A 176 1.28 -14.59 2.33
C GLY A 176 -0.16 -14.19 2.07
N VAL A 177 -1.00 -14.31 3.09
CA VAL A 177 -2.45 -14.10 2.95
C VAL A 177 -2.80 -12.68 2.52
N GLY A 178 -2.02 -11.68 2.97
CA GLY A 178 -2.21 -10.29 2.56
C GLY A 178 -2.05 -10.12 1.05
N ASP A 179 -0.97 -10.63 0.48
CA ASP A 179 -0.71 -10.58 -0.96
C ASP A 179 -1.68 -11.48 -1.75
N ALA A 180 -2.02 -12.67 -1.23
CA ALA A 180 -3.00 -13.60 -1.82
C ALA A 180 -4.39 -12.95 -1.97
N SER A 181 -4.77 -12.08 -1.03
CA SER A 181 -6.03 -11.33 -1.08
C SER A 181 -6.12 -10.38 -2.28
N GLY A 182 -4.98 -10.04 -2.88
CA GLY A 182 -4.87 -9.29 -4.13
C GLY A 182 -4.84 -10.16 -5.39
N MET A 183 -4.86 -11.49 -5.26
CA MET A 183 -4.98 -12.43 -6.37
C MET A 183 -6.40 -12.94 -6.56
N PHE A 184 -7.01 -13.36 -5.46
CA PHE A 184 -8.33 -13.98 -5.39
C PHE A 184 -8.96 -13.74 -4.01
N PRO A 185 -10.30 -13.70 -3.86
CA PRO A 185 -10.94 -13.52 -2.55
C PRO A 185 -10.52 -14.58 -1.54
N ILE A 186 -10.22 -14.14 -0.32
CA ILE A 186 -9.79 -14.99 0.80
C ILE A 186 -10.97 -15.31 1.72
N LYS A 187 -10.91 -16.48 2.36
CA LYS A 187 -11.76 -16.86 3.48
C LYS A 187 -10.89 -17.30 4.64
N THR A 188 -11.06 -16.66 5.78
CA THR A 188 -10.40 -17.04 7.04
C THR A 188 -11.39 -17.75 7.93
N THR A 189 -11.07 -18.97 8.36
CA THR A 189 -11.91 -19.78 9.24
C THR A 189 -11.04 -20.44 10.29
N ASN A 190 -11.37 -20.26 11.57
CA ASN A 190 -10.63 -20.86 12.69
C ASN A 190 -9.11 -20.57 12.67
N GLY A 191 -8.73 -19.35 12.31
CA GLY A 191 -7.34 -18.91 12.25
C GLY A 191 -6.53 -19.52 11.10
N LYS A 192 -7.18 -19.99 10.04
CA LYS A 192 -6.56 -20.45 8.79
C LYS A 192 -7.18 -19.72 7.63
N SER A 193 -6.35 -19.23 6.73
CA SER A 193 -6.76 -18.54 5.51
C SER A 193 -6.51 -19.38 4.27
N GLU A 194 -7.45 -19.32 3.34
CA GLU A 194 -7.36 -19.98 2.04
C GLU A 194 -8.09 -19.14 0.98
N TYR A 195 -7.85 -19.39 -0.29
CA TYR A 195 -8.72 -18.85 -1.34
C TYR A 195 -10.16 -19.31 -1.08
N ASN A 196 -11.11 -18.38 -1.14
CA ASN A 196 -12.50 -18.64 -0.79
C ASN A 196 -13.05 -19.82 -1.63
N PRO A 197 -13.35 -20.99 -1.02
CA PRO A 197 -13.69 -22.21 -1.76
C PRO A 197 -15.02 -22.10 -2.50
N ASP A 198 -15.95 -21.27 -2.02
CA ASP A 198 -17.24 -21.04 -2.67
C ASP A 198 -17.03 -20.27 -3.97
N TYR A 199 -16.15 -19.26 -3.97
CA TYR A 199 -15.82 -18.48 -5.15
C TYR A 199 -14.88 -19.23 -6.09
N ALA A 200 -13.94 -20.03 -5.57
CA ALA A 200 -13.12 -20.94 -6.38
C ALA A 200 -13.99 -21.90 -7.17
N THR A 201 -14.97 -22.53 -6.51
CA THR A 201 -15.93 -23.43 -7.19
C THR A 201 -16.75 -22.70 -8.28
N LYS A 202 -17.17 -21.46 -8.04
CA LYS A 202 -17.88 -20.67 -9.05
C LYS A 202 -16.98 -20.34 -10.25
N PHE A 203 -15.74 -19.89 -9.99
CA PHE A 203 -14.75 -19.56 -11.01
C PHE A 203 -14.44 -20.77 -11.91
N GLU A 204 -14.14 -21.91 -11.30
CA GLU A 204 -13.81 -23.16 -11.98
C GLU A 204 -14.97 -23.73 -12.84
N LYS A 205 -16.22 -23.37 -12.52
CA LYS A 205 -17.42 -23.74 -13.29
C LYS A 205 -17.75 -22.80 -14.45
N ILE A 206 -17.07 -21.65 -14.58
CA ILE A 206 -17.23 -20.80 -15.76
C ILE A 206 -16.84 -21.62 -16.98
N ALA A 207 -17.73 -21.69 -17.99
CA ALA A 207 -17.57 -22.58 -19.13
C ALA A 207 -16.22 -22.45 -19.84
N ASP A 208 -15.74 -21.21 -20.00
CA ASP A 208 -14.46 -20.94 -20.65
C ASP A 208 -13.27 -21.31 -19.77
N VAL A 209 -13.35 -21.15 -18.45
CA VAL A 209 -12.33 -21.60 -17.48
C VAL A 209 -12.25 -23.13 -17.43
N ALA A 210 -13.40 -23.79 -17.38
CA ALA A 210 -13.51 -25.25 -17.30
C ALA A 210 -12.83 -25.96 -18.48
N LYS A 211 -12.78 -25.35 -19.68
CA LYS A 211 -12.08 -25.87 -20.86
C LYS A 211 -10.60 -26.12 -20.63
N TYR A 212 -9.97 -25.32 -19.80
CA TYR A 212 -8.54 -25.42 -19.46
C TYR A 212 -8.28 -26.29 -18.22
N GLY A 213 -9.33 -26.63 -17.47
CA GLY A 213 -9.21 -27.45 -16.26
C GLY A 213 -8.55 -26.78 -15.08
N PHE A 214 -8.44 -25.45 -15.07
CA PHE A 214 -7.81 -24.71 -13.98
C PHE A 214 -8.51 -24.95 -12.64
N LYS A 215 -7.70 -25.17 -11.61
CA LYS A 215 -8.09 -25.18 -10.21
C LYS A 215 -7.39 -24.02 -9.50
N VAL A 216 -8.16 -23.20 -8.77
CA VAL A 216 -7.64 -22.02 -8.08
C VAL A 216 -6.47 -22.37 -7.19
N ASN A 217 -6.58 -23.43 -6.37
CA ASN A 217 -5.54 -23.89 -5.46
C ASN A 217 -4.35 -24.56 -6.17
N GLU A 218 -4.44 -24.83 -7.48
CA GLU A 218 -3.34 -25.41 -8.26
C GLU A 218 -2.64 -24.33 -9.09
N VAL A 219 -3.39 -23.39 -9.68
CA VAL A 219 -2.82 -22.33 -10.53
C VAL A 219 -2.21 -21.19 -9.72
N PHE A 220 -2.74 -20.91 -8.53
CA PHE A 220 -2.18 -19.90 -7.61
C PHE A 220 -1.33 -20.56 -6.53
N PRO A 221 -0.35 -19.81 -5.91
CA PRO A 221 0.46 -20.32 -4.82
C PRO A 221 -0.36 -20.66 -3.57
N LYS A 222 0.14 -21.57 -2.73
CA LYS A 222 -0.50 -21.93 -1.47
C LYS A 222 -0.46 -20.76 -0.49
N VAL A 223 -1.61 -20.41 0.10
CA VAL A 223 -1.75 -19.32 1.07
C VAL A 223 -1.14 -19.73 2.43
N LEU A 224 -0.35 -18.83 3.00
CA LEU A 224 0.23 -18.94 4.34
C LEU A 224 -0.08 -17.67 5.13
N MET A 225 -0.10 -17.77 6.47
CA MET A 225 -0.31 -16.64 7.36
C MET A 225 1.01 -16.15 7.97
N ALA A 226 1.05 -14.92 8.43
CA ALA A 226 2.18 -14.40 9.17
C ALA A 226 2.56 -15.36 10.32
N GLY A 227 3.86 -15.69 10.41
CA GLY A 227 4.37 -16.64 11.38
C GLY A 227 4.44 -18.10 10.90
N ASP A 228 3.83 -18.46 9.77
CA ASP A 228 4.00 -19.78 9.17
C ASP A 228 5.42 -19.94 8.61
N LYS A 229 5.84 -21.20 8.47
CA LYS A 229 7.10 -21.55 7.81
C LYS A 229 6.91 -21.54 6.30
N ALA A 230 7.73 -20.78 5.58
CA ALA A 230 7.65 -20.63 4.14
C ALA A 230 8.91 -21.12 3.39
N GLY A 231 9.64 -22.05 3.99
CA GLY A 231 10.87 -22.62 3.43
C GLY A 231 12.13 -21.91 3.90
N CYS A 232 13.25 -22.34 3.31
CA CYS A 232 14.58 -21.80 3.60
C CYS A 232 15.29 -21.44 2.29
N LEU A 233 16.21 -20.49 2.36
CA LEU A 233 17.08 -20.12 1.25
C LEU A 233 17.84 -21.36 0.75
N THR A 234 17.68 -21.70 -0.53
CA THR A 234 18.40 -22.79 -1.16
C THR A 234 19.81 -22.35 -1.58
N GLU A 235 20.70 -23.28 -1.92
CA GLU A 235 22.02 -22.94 -2.52
C GLU A 235 21.86 -22.15 -3.83
N ALA A 236 20.93 -22.56 -4.68
CA ALA A 236 20.61 -21.84 -5.91
C ALA A 236 20.03 -20.44 -5.63
N GLY A 237 19.15 -20.33 -4.63
CA GLY A 237 18.60 -19.07 -4.17
C GLY A 237 19.64 -18.13 -3.57
N ALA A 238 20.57 -18.65 -2.78
CA ALA A 238 21.69 -17.87 -2.23
C ALA A 238 22.58 -17.30 -3.35
N LYS A 239 22.94 -18.12 -4.33
CA LYS A 239 23.70 -17.69 -5.50
C LYS A 239 22.91 -16.72 -6.39
N PHE A 240 21.61 -16.88 -6.48
CA PHE A 240 20.74 -15.98 -7.22
C PHE A 240 20.65 -14.59 -6.55
N LEU A 241 20.51 -14.53 -5.21
CA LEU A 241 20.48 -13.27 -4.47
C LEU A 241 21.87 -12.61 -4.40
N ASP A 242 22.90 -13.41 -4.13
CA ASP A 242 24.29 -12.97 -3.97
C ASP A 242 25.22 -13.70 -4.95
N PRO A 243 25.40 -13.16 -6.18
CA PRO A 243 26.33 -13.74 -7.16
C PRO A 243 27.80 -13.79 -6.70
N SER A 244 28.19 -13.02 -5.67
CA SER A 244 29.54 -13.07 -5.11
C SER A 244 29.82 -14.38 -4.34
N GLY A 245 28.76 -15.09 -3.92
CA GLY A 245 28.86 -16.36 -3.20
C GLY A 245 29.18 -16.24 -1.71
N ASP A 246 29.11 -15.06 -1.12
CA ASP A 246 29.33 -14.88 0.33
C ASP A 246 28.15 -15.37 1.17
N LEU A 247 26.92 -15.32 0.64
CA LEU A 247 25.69 -15.66 1.36
C LEU A 247 25.51 -17.19 1.50
N THR A 248 25.25 -17.65 2.71
CA THR A 248 25.02 -19.08 3.00
C THR A 248 23.54 -19.47 2.84
N ALA A 249 23.30 -20.68 2.35
CA ALA A 249 21.97 -21.27 2.30
C ALA A 249 21.44 -21.66 3.70
N GLY A 250 20.16 -22.09 3.76
CA GLY A 250 19.52 -22.59 4.98
C GLY A 250 18.85 -21.50 5.84
N ILE A 251 18.91 -20.24 5.43
CA ILE A 251 18.25 -19.11 6.12
C ILE A 251 16.73 -19.26 5.98
N PRO A 252 15.96 -19.26 7.09
CA PRO A 252 14.50 -19.35 7.01
C PRO A 252 13.88 -18.10 6.42
N PHE A 253 12.85 -18.30 5.59
CA PHE A 253 12.02 -17.23 5.03
C PHE A 253 10.62 -17.25 5.64
N CYS A 254 10.06 -16.07 5.89
CA CYS A 254 8.64 -15.93 6.19
C CYS A 254 7.80 -15.92 4.91
N PRO A 255 6.46 -16.06 4.99
CA PRO A 255 5.58 -15.92 3.85
C PRO A 255 5.82 -14.59 3.13
N PRO A 256 5.94 -14.58 1.78
CA PRO A 256 6.10 -13.35 1.03
C PRO A 256 4.81 -12.54 1.07
N GLU A 257 4.91 -11.21 1.22
CA GLU A 257 3.76 -10.34 1.42
C GLU A 257 3.67 -9.22 0.38
N GLY A 258 2.48 -8.64 0.26
CA GLY A 258 2.26 -7.41 -0.48
C GLY A 258 2.60 -6.16 0.34
N ASP A 259 2.84 -5.05 -0.36
CA ASP A 259 3.17 -3.76 0.24
C ASP A 259 2.08 -3.23 1.19
N ALA A 260 0.80 -3.55 0.96
CA ALA A 260 -0.28 -3.23 1.89
C ALA A 260 -0.11 -3.94 3.24
N GLY A 261 0.13 -5.26 3.25
CA GLY A 261 0.31 -6.05 4.45
C GLY A 261 1.55 -5.65 5.26
N THR A 262 2.69 -5.44 4.58
CA THR A 262 3.90 -4.95 5.23
C THR A 262 3.77 -3.52 5.74
N GLY A 263 3.05 -2.66 5.02
CA GLY A 263 2.69 -1.31 5.47
C GLY A 263 1.84 -1.33 6.74
N MET A 264 0.89 -2.27 6.87
CA MET A 264 0.10 -2.44 8.09
C MET A 264 0.96 -2.92 9.27
N ALA A 265 1.90 -3.85 9.04
CA ALA A 265 2.87 -4.27 10.05
C ALA A 265 3.77 -3.09 10.49
N ALA A 266 4.29 -2.31 9.54
CA ALA A 266 5.15 -1.15 9.77
C ALA A 266 4.43 0.02 10.48
N THR A 267 3.11 0.04 10.50
CA THR A 267 2.30 1.07 11.14
C THR A 267 1.52 0.58 12.37
N ASN A 268 1.78 -0.65 12.82
CA ASN A 268 1.07 -1.26 13.94
C ASN A 268 -0.47 -1.22 13.78
N SER A 269 -0.98 -1.56 12.60
CA SER A 269 -2.40 -1.44 12.27
C SER A 269 -3.00 -2.75 11.74
N VAL A 270 -2.75 -3.84 12.46
CA VAL A 270 -3.26 -5.19 12.13
C VAL A 270 -4.44 -5.63 13.03
N GLU A 271 -4.70 -4.92 14.11
CA GLU A 271 -5.79 -5.25 15.04
C GLU A 271 -7.14 -4.75 14.54
N VAL A 272 -8.20 -5.49 14.88
CA VAL A 272 -9.58 -5.12 14.55
C VAL A 272 -9.95 -3.74 15.10
N ALA A 273 -10.63 -2.96 14.29
CA ALA A 273 -11.02 -1.57 14.55
C ALA A 273 -9.82 -0.59 14.62
N THR A 274 -8.65 -0.98 14.15
CA THR A 274 -7.55 -0.06 13.85
C THR A 274 -7.35 0.07 12.34
N GLY A 275 -6.50 0.98 11.93
CA GLY A 275 -6.16 1.13 10.53
C GLY A 275 -4.94 2.01 10.31
N ASN A 276 -4.54 2.13 9.05
CA ASN A 276 -3.52 3.09 8.64
C ASN A 276 -4.03 4.01 7.53
N ILE A 277 -3.35 5.15 7.39
CA ILE A 277 -3.57 6.12 6.33
C ILE A 277 -2.23 6.45 5.71
N SER A 278 -2.11 6.28 4.41
CA SER A 278 -0.97 6.81 3.65
C SER A 278 -1.44 8.01 2.83
N ALA A 279 -0.86 9.19 3.10
CA ALA A 279 -1.27 10.45 2.49
C ALA A 279 -0.07 11.17 1.85
N GLY A 280 -0.07 11.14 0.53
CA GLY A 280 0.89 11.80 -0.35
C GLY A 280 0.16 12.44 -1.53
N THR A 281 0.59 12.20 -2.76
CA THR A 281 -0.11 12.66 -4.00
C THR A 281 -1.55 12.12 -4.05
N SER A 282 -1.73 10.85 -3.70
CA SER A 282 -3.00 10.19 -3.40
C SER A 282 -3.13 9.93 -1.90
N VAL A 283 -4.31 9.49 -1.47
CA VAL A 283 -4.50 9.05 -0.08
C VAL A 283 -5.31 7.76 -0.05
N PHE A 284 -4.86 6.82 0.76
CA PHE A 284 -5.66 5.63 1.05
C PHE A 284 -5.71 5.36 2.56
N SER A 285 -6.79 4.75 2.97
CA SER A 285 -7.06 4.30 4.32
C SER A 285 -7.37 2.82 4.28
N MET A 286 -6.73 2.05 5.14
CA MET A 286 -7.02 0.63 5.37
C MET A 286 -7.55 0.46 6.78
N VAL A 287 -8.74 -0.13 6.92
CA VAL A 287 -9.41 -0.37 8.20
C VAL A 287 -9.59 -1.87 8.40
N VAL A 288 -9.08 -2.39 9.51
CA VAL A 288 -9.21 -3.80 9.88
C VAL A 288 -10.61 -4.05 10.43
N LEU A 289 -11.31 -4.98 9.79
CA LEU A 289 -12.69 -5.32 10.09
C LEU A 289 -12.77 -6.53 11.02
N GLU A 290 -13.85 -6.61 11.80
CA GLU A 290 -14.20 -7.81 12.58
C GLU A 290 -14.79 -8.92 11.68
N LYS A 291 -15.42 -8.52 10.57
CA LYS A 291 -16.10 -9.40 9.60
C LYS A 291 -16.18 -8.71 8.25
N ASP A 292 -16.43 -9.48 7.20
CA ASP A 292 -16.66 -8.95 5.86
C ASP A 292 -17.79 -7.93 5.81
N LEU A 293 -17.71 -7.03 4.81
CA LEU A 293 -18.75 -6.05 4.54
C LEU A 293 -20.06 -6.76 4.11
N LYS A 294 -21.21 -6.14 4.39
CA LYS A 294 -22.54 -6.69 4.05
C LYS A 294 -22.77 -6.79 2.54
N LYS A 295 -22.13 -5.91 1.77
CA LYS A 295 -22.21 -5.88 0.32
C LYS A 295 -20.92 -5.36 -0.32
N ALA A 296 -20.75 -5.60 -1.61
CA ALA A 296 -19.67 -5.04 -2.40
C ALA A 296 -19.91 -3.55 -2.71
N TYR A 297 -18.83 -2.76 -2.77
CA TYR A 297 -18.83 -1.36 -3.18
C TYR A 297 -17.80 -1.15 -4.31
N PRO A 298 -18.05 -1.68 -5.53
CA PRO A 298 -17.08 -1.65 -6.62
C PRO A 298 -16.61 -0.23 -6.94
N GLY A 299 -15.30 -0.06 -7.10
CA GLY A 299 -14.65 1.22 -7.38
C GLY A 299 -14.61 2.21 -6.19
N LYS A 300 -15.17 1.85 -5.03
CA LYS A 300 -15.17 2.69 -3.82
C LYS A 300 -14.43 2.07 -2.65
N ILE A 301 -14.60 0.76 -2.45
CA ILE A 301 -13.92 0.01 -1.40
C ILE A 301 -13.37 -1.27 -2.00
N ASP A 302 -12.08 -1.48 -1.84
CA ASP A 302 -11.42 -2.73 -2.12
C ASP A 302 -11.24 -3.54 -0.84
N MET A 303 -11.28 -4.86 -0.98
CA MET A 303 -11.09 -5.77 0.14
C MET A 303 -9.73 -6.46 0.02
N VAL A 304 -8.94 -6.37 1.08
CA VAL A 304 -7.69 -7.10 1.27
C VAL A 304 -7.69 -7.76 2.64
N THR A 305 -6.57 -8.36 3.07
CA THR A 305 -6.43 -8.91 4.43
C THR A 305 -5.18 -8.38 5.11
N THR A 306 -5.16 -8.42 6.43
CA THR A 306 -3.92 -8.30 7.22
C THR A 306 -3.04 -9.52 6.99
N PRO A 307 -1.72 -9.47 7.30
CA PRO A 307 -0.83 -10.63 7.23
C PRO A 307 -1.25 -11.82 8.11
N ASP A 308 -2.11 -11.60 9.09
CA ASP A 308 -2.70 -12.64 9.95
C ASP A 308 -4.18 -12.96 9.62
N GLY A 309 -4.66 -12.51 8.44
CA GLY A 309 -5.90 -12.97 7.81
C GLY A 309 -7.19 -12.26 8.24
N ASN A 310 -7.12 -11.13 8.98
CA ASN A 310 -8.31 -10.32 9.24
C ASN A 310 -8.73 -9.56 7.98
N PRO A 311 -10.03 -9.44 7.67
CA PRO A 311 -10.48 -8.65 6.52
C PRO A 311 -10.18 -7.17 6.71
N VAL A 312 -9.82 -6.50 5.63
CA VAL A 312 -9.46 -5.07 5.61
C VAL A 312 -10.24 -4.39 4.49
N ALA A 313 -10.93 -3.30 4.83
CA ALA A 313 -11.53 -2.40 3.85
C ALA A 313 -10.53 -1.30 3.48
N MET A 314 -10.21 -1.18 2.20
CA MET A 314 -9.35 -0.14 1.67
C MET A 314 -10.18 0.90 0.91
N VAL A 315 -10.10 2.15 1.35
CA VAL A 315 -10.64 3.33 0.67
C VAL A 315 -9.48 4.06 0.02
N HIS A 316 -9.49 4.23 -1.30
CA HIS A 316 -8.42 4.89 -2.04
C HIS A 316 -8.96 6.08 -2.82
N ALA A 317 -8.52 7.30 -2.46
CA ALA A 317 -8.76 8.51 -3.21
C ALA A 317 -7.52 8.88 -4.05
N ASN A 318 -7.73 9.12 -5.33
CA ASN A 318 -6.65 9.37 -6.28
C ASN A 318 -5.96 10.72 -6.05
N ASN A 319 -6.66 11.67 -5.44
CA ASN A 319 -6.24 13.05 -5.31
C ASN A 319 -6.12 13.46 -3.84
N CYS A 320 -4.93 13.88 -3.41
CA CYS A 320 -4.69 14.39 -2.05
C CYS A 320 -3.81 15.64 -2.09
N THR A 321 -2.52 15.57 -1.81
CA THR A 321 -1.65 16.75 -1.66
C THR A 321 -1.08 17.27 -2.98
N GLY A 322 -1.35 16.63 -4.10
CA GLY A 322 -0.81 17.05 -5.40
C GLY A 322 -1.08 18.53 -5.72
N GLU A 323 -2.33 18.96 -5.55
CA GLU A 323 -2.74 20.35 -5.81
C GLU A 323 -2.11 21.37 -4.84
N HIS A 324 -1.80 20.97 -3.60
CA HIS A 324 -1.10 21.83 -2.65
C HIS A 324 0.24 22.34 -3.21
N ASN A 325 0.98 21.48 -3.90
CA ASN A 325 2.29 21.84 -4.45
C ASN A 325 2.17 22.95 -5.50
N TYR A 326 1.13 22.91 -6.35
CA TYR A 326 0.91 23.95 -7.36
C TYR A 326 0.63 25.30 -6.70
N TRP A 327 -0.28 25.35 -5.73
CA TRP A 327 -0.62 26.60 -5.03
C TRP A 327 0.54 27.14 -4.19
N ILE A 328 1.23 26.30 -3.46
CA ILE A 328 2.34 26.73 -2.62
C ILE A 328 3.53 27.19 -3.48
N ASN A 329 3.82 26.52 -4.59
CA ASN A 329 4.84 26.96 -5.53
C ASN A 329 4.47 28.32 -6.15
N LEU A 330 3.19 28.51 -6.55
CA LEU A 330 2.71 29.79 -7.06
C LEU A 330 2.90 30.92 -6.03
N PHE A 331 2.49 30.71 -4.78
CA PHE A 331 2.66 31.70 -3.72
C PHE A 331 4.14 31.97 -3.42
N HIS A 332 4.98 30.93 -3.45
CA HIS A 332 6.42 31.09 -3.28
C HIS A 332 7.03 31.91 -4.43
N GLU A 333 6.62 31.68 -5.66
CA GLU A 333 7.03 32.46 -6.83
C GLU A 333 6.63 33.93 -6.70
N VAL A 334 5.40 34.22 -6.23
CA VAL A 334 4.97 35.59 -5.93
C VAL A 334 5.90 36.27 -4.93
N VAL A 335 6.23 35.62 -3.80
CA VAL A 335 7.15 36.16 -2.79
C VAL A 335 8.55 36.36 -3.36
N MET A 336 9.07 35.39 -4.12
CA MET A 336 10.36 35.49 -4.79
C MET A 336 10.41 36.70 -5.74
N THR A 337 9.34 36.91 -6.51
CA THR A 337 9.22 38.02 -7.46
C THR A 337 9.15 39.38 -6.73
N MET A 338 8.35 39.46 -5.66
CA MET A 338 8.12 40.71 -4.94
C MET A 338 9.27 41.09 -4.00
N CYS A 339 10.11 40.15 -3.61
CA CYS A 339 11.21 40.33 -2.68
C CYS A 339 12.59 40.10 -3.32
N ASP A 340 12.75 40.39 -4.61
CA ASP A 340 14.01 40.32 -5.35
C ASP A 340 14.77 38.99 -5.16
N GLY A 341 14.04 37.89 -5.23
CA GLY A 341 14.61 36.54 -5.06
C GLY A 341 14.78 36.09 -3.61
N GLN A 342 14.31 36.86 -2.63
CA GLN A 342 14.41 36.54 -1.22
C GLN A 342 13.10 35.96 -0.66
N ALA A 343 12.97 34.62 -0.64
CA ALA A 343 11.88 33.94 0.03
C ALA A 343 12.43 32.90 1.01
N PRO A 344 11.67 32.50 2.04
CA PRO A 344 12.01 31.36 2.88
C PRO A 344 12.19 30.10 2.03
N GLN A 345 13.05 29.18 2.50
CA GLN A 345 13.13 27.86 1.87
C GLN A 345 11.73 27.23 1.74
N ILE A 346 11.47 26.57 0.62
CA ILE A 346 10.14 26.06 0.26
C ILE A 346 9.49 25.21 1.36
N GLY A 347 10.24 24.37 2.08
CA GLY A 347 9.73 23.59 3.21
C GLY A 347 9.19 24.45 4.35
N LYS A 348 9.95 25.48 4.76
CA LYS A 348 9.50 26.43 5.79
C LYS A 348 8.32 27.28 5.33
N PHE A 349 8.25 27.57 4.04
CA PHE A 349 7.14 28.31 3.45
C PHE A 349 5.88 27.44 3.49
N TYR A 350 6.01 26.16 3.15
CA TYR A 350 4.96 25.15 3.22
C TYR A 350 4.38 25.08 4.65
N ASP A 351 5.22 24.90 5.67
CA ASP A 351 4.81 24.79 7.07
C ASP A 351 4.07 26.05 7.55
N ARG A 352 4.56 27.24 7.16
CA ARG A 352 3.92 28.52 7.52
C ARG A 352 2.52 28.64 6.96
N LEU A 353 2.31 28.29 5.68
CA LEU A 353 1.02 28.36 5.03
C LEU A 353 0.03 27.34 5.59
N ILE A 354 0.49 26.10 5.85
CA ILE A 354 -0.36 25.08 6.47
C ILE A 354 -0.77 25.51 7.88
N ASN A 355 0.17 25.99 8.70
CA ASN A 355 -0.17 26.45 10.05
C ASN A 355 -1.08 27.68 10.05
N LYS A 356 -0.95 28.58 9.07
CA LYS A 356 -1.86 29.73 8.90
C LYS A 356 -3.30 29.31 8.69
N SER A 357 -3.55 28.14 8.11
CA SER A 357 -4.91 27.60 7.91
C SER A 357 -5.66 27.37 9.23
N MET A 358 -4.97 27.25 10.37
CA MET A 358 -5.61 27.10 11.69
C MET A 358 -6.36 28.34 12.15
N GLU A 359 -6.05 29.51 11.57
CA GLU A 359 -6.72 30.78 11.86
C GLU A 359 -7.97 31.02 10.98
N ALA A 360 -8.35 30.06 10.15
CA ALA A 360 -9.48 30.22 9.23
C ALA A 360 -10.83 30.21 9.95
N ASP A 361 -11.82 30.79 9.30
CA ASP A 361 -13.22 30.76 9.74
C ASP A 361 -13.72 29.30 9.77
N LYS A 362 -14.69 29.03 10.64
CA LYS A 362 -15.25 27.69 10.85
C LYS A 362 -15.80 27.06 9.55
N ASP A 363 -16.35 27.87 8.68
CA ASP A 363 -16.89 27.45 7.39
C ASP A 363 -15.91 27.65 6.21
N CYS A 364 -14.61 27.84 6.47
CA CYS A 364 -13.59 28.19 5.49
C CYS A 364 -13.92 29.48 4.70
N GLY A 365 -14.59 30.45 5.33
CA GLY A 365 -14.99 31.72 4.70
C GLY A 365 -15.94 31.56 3.53
N GLY A 366 -16.73 30.49 3.47
CA GLY A 366 -17.63 30.22 2.35
C GLY A 366 -16.93 29.68 1.08
N LEU A 367 -15.65 29.37 1.13
CA LEU A 367 -14.86 28.87 0.00
C LEU A 367 -15.12 27.37 -0.28
N LEU A 368 -14.90 26.97 -1.54
CA LEU A 368 -14.93 25.57 -1.99
C LEU A 368 -13.80 25.32 -2.97
N ALA A 369 -13.18 24.15 -2.91
CA ALA A 369 -12.19 23.71 -3.89
C ALA A 369 -12.35 22.21 -4.20
N TYR A 370 -11.89 21.83 -5.37
CA TYR A 370 -11.65 20.46 -5.80
C TYR A 370 -10.20 20.32 -6.25
N ASN A 371 -9.55 19.30 -5.76
CA ASN A 371 -8.14 19.01 -6.05
C ASN A 371 -7.97 17.88 -7.10
N TYR A 372 -8.97 17.68 -7.95
CA TYR A 372 -9.04 16.58 -8.89
C TYR A 372 -8.11 16.79 -10.09
N LEU A 373 -6.84 16.50 -9.91
CA LEU A 373 -5.83 16.43 -10.98
C LEU A 373 -6.05 15.22 -11.91
N SER A 374 -6.77 14.21 -11.42
CA SER A 374 -7.18 13.01 -12.16
C SER A 374 -8.61 12.62 -11.80
N GLY A 375 -9.12 11.56 -12.41
CA GLY A 375 -10.41 11.00 -12.00
C GLY A 375 -10.44 10.60 -10.52
N GLU A 376 -11.66 10.60 -9.94
CA GLU A 376 -11.90 10.26 -8.54
C GLU A 376 -13.08 9.29 -8.43
N THR A 377 -12.78 8.00 -8.37
CA THR A 377 -13.78 6.93 -8.45
C THR A 377 -14.74 6.92 -7.26
N ILE A 378 -14.29 7.33 -6.09
CA ILE A 378 -15.15 7.40 -4.88
C ILE A 378 -16.33 8.34 -5.12
N THR A 379 -16.10 9.47 -5.77
CA THR A 379 -17.13 10.47 -6.08
C THR A 379 -17.70 10.35 -7.50
N GLY A 380 -17.25 9.35 -8.28
CA GLY A 380 -17.84 8.98 -9.57
C GLY A 380 -17.28 9.73 -10.78
N PHE A 381 -16.03 10.18 -10.73
CA PHE A 381 -15.37 10.91 -11.81
C PHE A 381 -14.29 10.07 -12.50
N ASN A 382 -14.33 9.95 -13.82
CA ASN A 382 -13.30 9.30 -14.63
C ASN A 382 -12.13 10.25 -15.00
N SER A 383 -12.38 11.56 -14.95
CA SER A 383 -11.37 12.62 -15.11
C SER A 383 -11.70 13.75 -14.15
N GLY A 384 -10.74 14.64 -13.88
CA GLY A 384 -10.93 15.75 -12.96
C GLY A 384 -10.55 17.10 -13.54
N ARG A 385 -11.00 18.15 -12.88
CA ARG A 385 -10.58 19.53 -13.10
C ARG A 385 -10.34 20.19 -11.75
N PRO A 386 -9.11 20.57 -11.40
CA PRO A 386 -8.90 21.37 -10.20
C PRO A 386 -9.69 22.66 -10.25
N LEU A 387 -10.52 22.89 -9.24
CA LEU A 387 -11.40 24.06 -9.19
C LEU A 387 -11.26 24.81 -7.87
N PHE A 388 -11.37 26.14 -7.96
CA PHE A 388 -11.55 27.02 -6.83
C PHE A 388 -12.80 27.88 -7.04
N VAL A 389 -13.73 27.83 -6.10
CA VAL A 389 -15.04 28.50 -6.19
C VAL A 389 -15.26 29.36 -4.95
N ARG A 390 -15.75 30.58 -5.16
CA ARG A 390 -16.17 31.48 -4.09
C ARG A 390 -17.45 32.23 -4.44
N ALA A 391 -18.29 32.49 -3.44
CA ALA A 391 -19.39 33.41 -3.56
C ALA A 391 -18.90 34.88 -3.44
N GLU A 392 -19.73 35.83 -3.83
CA GLU A 392 -19.40 37.28 -3.77
C GLU A 392 -19.14 37.77 -2.34
N ASN A 393 -19.82 37.17 -1.35
CA ASN A 393 -19.71 37.49 0.08
C ASN A 393 -18.73 36.57 0.84
N ALA A 394 -17.94 35.79 0.14
CA ALA A 394 -16.94 34.90 0.78
C ALA A 394 -15.83 35.70 1.48
N ASN A 395 -15.43 35.28 2.68
CA ASN A 395 -14.26 35.83 3.35
C ASN A 395 -12.98 35.23 2.74
N PHE A 396 -12.48 35.86 1.68
CA PHE A 396 -11.34 35.38 0.91
C PHE A 396 -10.03 35.93 1.46
N ASN A 397 -9.36 35.11 2.26
CA ASN A 397 -8.04 35.40 2.81
C ASN A 397 -7.18 34.12 2.81
N ILE A 398 -5.88 34.25 3.10
CA ILE A 398 -4.92 33.14 2.99
C ILE A 398 -5.23 32.01 3.98
N ALA A 399 -5.75 32.30 5.18
CA ALA A 399 -6.09 31.28 6.15
C ALA A 399 -7.25 30.40 5.66
N ASN A 400 -8.34 31.03 5.20
CA ASN A 400 -9.50 30.35 4.63
C ASN A 400 -9.14 29.58 3.35
N PHE A 401 -8.32 30.19 2.47
CA PHE A 401 -7.83 29.53 1.26
C PHE A 401 -7.04 28.25 1.61
N MET A 402 -6.08 28.34 2.51
CA MET A 402 -5.25 27.17 2.88
C MET A 402 -6.08 26.10 3.60
N ARG A 403 -7.04 26.47 4.45
CA ARG A 403 -7.91 25.47 5.09
C ARG A 403 -8.76 24.73 4.08
N VAL A 404 -9.35 25.42 3.11
CA VAL A 404 -10.16 24.75 2.08
C VAL A 404 -9.32 23.81 1.22
N GLN A 405 -8.05 24.16 0.93
CA GLN A 405 -7.13 23.26 0.23
C GLN A 405 -6.80 22.01 1.07
N MET A 406 -6.51 22.18 2.35
CA MET A 406 -6.27 21.06 3.25
C MET A 406 -7.50 20.14 3.42
N PHE A 407 -8.69 20.72 3.51
CA PHE A 407 -9.92 19.95 3.66
C PHE A 407 -10.35 19.24 2.38
N THR A 408 -10.20 19.89 1.21
CA THR A 408 -10.56 19.25 -0.06
C THR A 408 -9.71 18.02 -0.36
N SER A 409 -8.44 18.02 0.08
CA SER A 409 -7.57 16.84 -0.06
C SER A 409 -8.04 15.60 0.72
N LEU A 410 -8.96 15.78 1.66
CA LEU A 410 -9.55 14.72 2.45
C LEU A 410 -11.01 14.41 2.07
N GLY A 411 -11.60 15.22 1.19
CA GLY A 411 -13.03 15.13 0.87
C GLY A 411 -13.45 13.78 0.28
N ALA A 412 -12.71 13.32 -0.73
CA ALA A 412 -12.99 12.01 -1.35
C ALA A 412 -12.74 10.85 -0.38
N LEU A 413 -11.64 10.88 0.39
CA LEU A 413 -11.37 9.87 1.40
C LEU A 413 -12.52 9.81 2.43
N ARG A 414 -12.98 10.96 2.93
CA ARG A 414 -14.10 11.02 3.87
C ARG A 414 -15.40 10.48 3.26
N ALA A 415 -15.66 10.73 1.98
CA ALA A 415 -16.83 10.17 1.30
C ALA A 415 -16.79 8.63 1.28
N GLY A 416 -15.63 8.05 1.00
CA GLY A 416 -15.44 6.60 1.08
C GLY A 416 -15.53 6.06 2.51
N MET A 417 -14.92 6.73 3.48
CA MET A 417 -15.00 6.33 4.90
C MET A 417 -16.42 6.40 5.47
N ASN A 418 -17.25 7.31 4.97
CA ASN A 418 -18.66 7.37 5.37
C ASN A 418 -19.42 6.08 5.00
N ILE A 419 -19.04 5.38 3.92
CA ILE A 419 -19.62 4.06 3.62
C ILE A 419 -19.36 3.09 4.78
N LEU A 420 -18.13 3.07 5.31
CA LEU A 420 -17.79 2.22 6.46
C LEU A 420 -18.53 2.65 7.73
N TYR A 421 -18.60 3.97 8.00
CA TYR A 421 -19.24 4.49 9.20
C TYR A 421 -20.78 4.39 9.17
N ASP A 422 -21.38 4.82 8.05
CA ASP A 422 -22.82 5.05 7.98
C ASP A 422 -23.58 3.85 7.42
N ASP A 423 -23.07 3.15 6.39
CA ASP A 423 -23.73 1.98 5.80
C ASP A 423 -23.37 0.69 6.54
N GLU A 424 -22.07 0.47 6.78
CA GLU A 424 -21.54 -0.78 7.34
C GLU A 424 -21.45 -0.78 8.87
N LYS A 425 -21.48 0.40 9.50
CA LYS A 425 -21.36 0.59 10.96
C LYS A 425 -20.04 0.03 11.53
N VAL A 426 -18.96 0.19 10.77
CA VAL A 426 -17.62 -0.27 11.17
C VAL A 426 -17.07 0.65 12.28
N PRO A 427 -16.71 0.13 13.44
CA PRO A 427 -16.03 0.91 14.47
C PRO A 427 -14.57 1.14 14.06
N VAL A 428 -14.08 2.37 14.21
CA VAL A 428 -12.66 2.72 14.03
C VAL A 428 -12.16 3.42 15.29
N LYS A 429 -11.27 2.77 16.04
CA LYS A 429 -10.76 3.27 17.32
C LYS A 429 -9.55 4.19 17.14
N SER A 430 -8.68 3.85 16.20
CA SER A 430 -7.47 4.63 15.93
C SER A 430 -6.91 4.31 14.55
N MET A 431 -6.17 5.27 13.99
CA MET A 431 -5.45 5.10 12.72
C MET A 431 -4.02 5.60 12.85
N THR A 432 -3.10 4.96 12.14
CA THR A 432 -1.70 5.40 12.06
C THR A 432 -1.45 6.03 10.70
N GLY A 433 -1.00 7.29 10.70
CA GLY A 433 -0.70 8.06 9.50
C GLY A 433 0.75 7.93 9.05
N ALA A 434 0.97 7.83 7.73
CA ALA A 434 2.26 7.91 7.07
C ALA A 434 2.19 8.83 5.85
N GLY A 435 3.33 9.40 5.46
CA GLY A 435 3.44 10.29 4.30
C GLY A 435 3.49 11.77 4.62
N GLY A 436 3.59 12.58 3.55
CA GLY A 436 3.86 14.02 3.65
C GLY A 436 2.83 14.82 4.45
N TYR A 437 1.57 14.43 4.40
CA TYR A 437 0.47 15.10 5.11
C TYR A 437 0.67 15.13 6.64
N PHE A 438 1.33 14.11 7.20
CA PHE A 438 1.54 13.94 8.64
C PHE A 438 2.83 14.56 9.18
N LYS A 439 3.58 15.29 8.34
CA LYS A 439 4.79 16.00 8.78
C LYS A 439 4.50 17.20 9.69
N THR A 440 3.26 17.71 9.68
CA THR A 440 2.83 18.84 10.51
C THR A 440 1.77 18.41 11.52
N GLU A 441 1.75 19.04 12.68
CA GLU A 441 0.70 18.84 13.69
C GLU A 441 -0.68 19.24 13.15
N THR A 442 -0.73 20.29 12.34
CA THR A 442 -1.95 20.74 11.66
C THR A 442 -2.54 19.64 10.75
N GLY A 443 -1.69 18.95 10.00
CA GLY A 443 -2.13 17.82 9.17
C GLY A 443 -2.74 16.68 10.00
N LEU A 444 -2.10 16.32 11.12
CA LEU A 444 -2.64 15.33 12.06
C LEU A 444 -4.01 15.74 12.61
N LYS A 445 -4.18 16.99 13.04
CA LYS A 445 -5.45 17.51 13.57
C LYS A 445 -6.57 17.48 12.52
N TYR A 446 -6.27 17.91 11.30
CA TYR A 446 -7.26 17.88 10.22
C TYR A 446 -7.63 16.47 9.82
N MET A 447 -6.68 15.55 9.76
CA MET A 447 -6.97 14.15 9.49
C MET A 447 -7.82 13.53 10.60
N ALA A 448 -7.49 13.77 11.88
CA ALA A 448 -8.29 13.28 12.99
C ALA A 448 -9.74 13.80 12.94
N ALA A 449 -9.94 15.08 12.65
CA ALA A 449 -11.27 15.69 12.48
C ALA A 449 -12.01 15.09 11.27
N ALA A 450 -11.34 14.93 10.13
CA ALA A 450 -11.93 14.34 8.93
C ALA A 450 -12.30 12.87 9.14
N MET A 451 -11.50 12.08 9.83
CA MET A 451 -11.71 10.63 10.05
C MET A 451 -12.51 10.32 11.32
N LYS A 452 -12.88 11.31 12.13
CA LYS A 452 -13.62 11.15 13.39
C LYS A 452 -12.98 10.14 14.36
N THR A 453 -11.66 10.00 14.32
CA THR A 453 -10.93 9.07 15.17
C THR A 453 -9.56 9.60 15.52
N THR A 454 -8.95 9.04 16.56
CA THR A 454 -7.55 9.35 16.88
C THR A 454 -6.63 8.96 15.75
N VAL A 455 -5.80 9.90 15.28
CA VAL A 455 -4.78 9.65 14.27
C VAL A 455 -3.40 9.91 14.88
N SER A 456 -2.48 8.97 14.68
CA SER A 456 -1.11 9.04 15.19
C SER A 456 -0.10 8.97 14.05
N ALA A 457 1.02 9.68 14.18
CA ALA A 457 2.21 9.49 13.35
C ALA A 457 3.33 8.94 14.23
N MET A 458 4.03 7.92 13.75
CA MET A 458 5.15 7.28 14.45
C MET A 458 6.49 7.81 13.92
N GLU A 459 7.52 7.86 14.75
CA GLU A 459 8.89 8.23 14.33
C GLU A 459 9.42 7.26 13.24
N THR A 460 8.97 6.00 13.28
CA THR A 460 9.32 4.94 12.32
C THR A 460 8.52 4.96 11.02
N ALA A 461 7.58 5.91 10.85
CA ALA A 461 6.72 5.97 9.66
C ALA A 461 7.48 6.14 8.33
N GLY A 462 8.76 6.53 8.36
CA GLY A 462 9.64 6.67 7.19
C GLY A 462 10.30 5.36 6.73
N GLU A 463 10.31 4.32 7.55
CA GLU A 463 11.03 3.05 7.27
C GLU A 463 10.32 2.20 6.21
N GLY A 464 9.00 2.26 6.17
CA GLY A 464 8.16 1.69 5.11
C GLY A 464 8.09 0.17 5.06
N GLY A 465 7.71 -0.36 3.89
CA GLY A 465 7.42 -1.77 3.68
C GLY A 465 8.59 -2.73 3.89
N PRO A 466 9.85 -2.44 3.50
CA PRO A 466 10.95 -3.37 3.73
C PRO A 466 11.21 -3.59 5.23
N TRP A 467 11.03 -2.56 6.08
CA TRP A 467 11.09 -2.70 7.53
C TRP A 467 9.92 -3.54 8.06
N GLY A 468 8.69 -3.28 7.58
CA GLY A 468 7.53 -4.13 7.89
C GLY A 468 7.75 -5.59 7.52
N MET A 469 8.40 -5.85 6.36
CA MET A 469 8.76 -7.21 5.95
C MET A 469 9.80 -7.84 6.88
N ALA A 470 10.83 -7.08 7.29
CA ALA A 470 11.82 -7.56 8.26
C ALA A 470 11.18 -7.88 9.62
N ILE A 471 10.19 -7.08 10.07
CA ILE A 471 9.40 -7.35 11.28
C ILE A 471 8.62 -8.67 11.14
N LEU A 472 7.93 -8.90 10.02
CA LEU A 472 7.21 -10.16 9.78
C LEU A 472 8.17 -11.36 9.71
N ALA A 473 9.36 -11.18 9.15
CA ALA A 473 10.39 -12.21 9.16
C ALA A 473 10.92 -12.49 10.59
N ALA A 474 11.13 -11.46 11.41
CA ALA A 474 11.49 -11.61 12.81
C ALA A 474 10.41 -12.33 13.60
N TYR A 475 9.13 -11.97 13.39
CA TYR A 475 7.98 -12.64 13.99
C TYR A 475 7.94 -14.13 13.61
N SER A 476 8.17 -14.45 12.33
CA SER A 476 8.19 -15.85 11.85
C SER A 476 9.30 -16.70 12.50
N ALA A 477 10.42 -16.07 12.89
CA ALA A 477 11.56 -16.72 13.53
C ALA A 477 11.39 -16.96 15.04
N LEU A 478 10.30 -16.50 15.67
CA LEU A 478 10.04 -16.74 17.08
C LEU A 478 9.58 -18.19 17.30
N GLU A 479 10.07 -18.82 18.37
CA GLU A 479 9.63 -20.18 18.79
C GLU A 479 8.23 -20.15 19.40
N ASN A 480 7.99 -19.23 20.34
CA ASN A 480 6.70 -19.02 21.00
C ASN A 480 6.07 -17.74 20.51
N LYS A 481 5.11 -17.85 19.60
CA LYS A 481 4.46 -16.70 18.95
C LYS A 481 3.21 -16.29 19.72
N ALA A 482 3.20 -15.05 20.22
CA ALA A 482 1.96 -14.34 20.54
C ALA A 482 1.18 -14.04 19.24
N LYS A 483 -0.03 -13.53 19.34
CA LYS A 483 -0.72 -12.97 18.15
C LYS A 483 0.11 -11.85 17.55
N LEU A 484 0.02 -11.67 16.23
CA LEU A 484 0.79 -10.64 15.52
C LEU A 484 0.59 -9.24 16.12
N GLY A 485 -0.66 -8.84 16.41
CA GLY A 485 -0.95 -7.55 17.03
C GLY A 485 -0.29 -7.39 18.41
N ASP A 486 -0.34 -8.42 19.25
CA ASP A 486 0.35 -8.43 20.57
C ASP A 486 1.87 -8.26 20.44
N PHE A 487 2.49 -8.98 19.49
CA PHE A 487 3.91 -8.88 19.19
C PHE A 487 4.28 -7.44 18.73
N LEU A 488 3.53 -6.90 17.79
CA LEU A 488 3.76 -5.53 17.32
C LEU A 488 3.62 -4.53 18.47
N ASN A 489 2.52 -4.58 19.21
CA ASN A 489 2.24 -3.62 20.28
C ASN A 489 3.29 -3.65 21.41
N LYS A 490 3.77 -4.83 21.80
CA LYS A 490 4.63 -4.99 22.99
C LYS A 490 6.11 -4.94 22.64
N GLU A 491 6.51 -5.68 21.61
CA GLU A 491 7.93 -5.90 21.30
C GLU A 491 8.47 -4.84 20.33
N VAL A 492 7.72 -4.52 19.26
CA VAL A 492 8.20 -3.62 18.21
C VAL A 492 7.92 -2.16 18.55
N PHE A 493 6.67 -1.85 18.92
CA PHE A 493 6.21 -0.48 19.13
C PHE A 493 6.05 -0.07 20.59
N GLY A 494 6.36 -0.95 21.54
CA GLY A 494 6.18 -0.69 22.98
C GLY A 494 6.93 0.53 23.49
N SER A 495 8.08 0.86 22.89
CA SER A 495 8.90 2.05 23.21
C SER A 495 8.87 3.14 22.13
N CYS A 496 8.13 2.93 21.03
CA CYS A 496 8.11 3.88 19.91
C CYS A 496 7.38 5.17 20.28
N LYS A 497 8.02 6.30 20.05
CA LYS A 497 7.37 7.59 20.22
C LYS A 497 6.38 7.84 19.10
N LYS A 498 5.22 8.35 19.48
CA LYS A 498 4.16 8.73 18.56
C LYS A 498 3.61 10.11 18.90
N THR A 499 3.33 10.89 17.87
CA THR A 499 2.54 12.12 17.97
C THR A 499 1.11 11.77 17.59
N SER A 500 0.13 12.16 18.41
CA SER A 500 -1.28 11.82 18.18
C SER A 500 -2.15 13.06 18.25
N ALA A 501 -3.17 13.09 17.40
CA ALA A 501 -4.26 14.05 17.47
C ALA A 501 -5.59 13.31 17.68
N VAL A 502 -6.41 13.81 18.60
CA VAL A 502 -7.78 13.39 18.77
C VAL A 502 -8.71 14.30 17.96
N PRO A 503 -9.91 13.87 17.57
CA PRO A 503 -10.89 14.74 16.91
C PRO A 503 -11.25 15.91 17.83
N GLU A 504 -10.86 17.13 17.48
CA GLU A 504 -11.27 18.34 18.17
C GLU A 504 -12.67 18.74 17.65
N LYS A 505 -13.63 18.92 18.54
CA LYS A 505 -15.03 19.18 18.17
C LYS A 505 -15.19 20.35 17.19
N GLU A 506 -14.49 21.45 17.41
CA GLU A 506 -14.56 22.63 16.54
C GLU A 506 -14.04 22.35 15.12
N LEU A 507 -12.94 21.59 15.02
CA LEU A 507 -12.37 21.20 13.71
C LEU A 507 -13.24 20.16 13.01
N GLU A 508 -13.83 19.22 13.75
CA GLU A 508 -14.78 18.24 13.20
C GLU A 508 -16.02 18.95 12.66
N GLU A 509 -16.59 19.88 13.41
CA GLU A 509 -17.72 20.70 12.94
C GLU A 509 -17.34 21.53 11.70
N SER A 510 -16.16 22.15 11.72
CA SER A 510 -15.64 22.91 10.57
C SER A 510 -15.51 22.02 9.34
N PHE A 511 -14.92 20.83 9.50
CA PHE A 511 -14.79 19.89 8.40
C PHE A 511 -16.16 19.41 7.88
N ASN A 512 -17.11 19.13 8.76
CA ASN A 512 -18.45 18.70 8.35
C ASN A 512 -19.20 19.77 7.56
N ILE A 513 -19.13 21.06 7.96
CA ILE A 513 -19.69 22.19 7.20
C ILE A 513 -19.07 22.28 5.80
N PHE A 514 -17.74 22.17 5.72
CA PHE A 514 -17.04 22.12 4.43
C PHE A 514 -17.48 20.92 3.61
N PHE A 515 -17.52 19.72 4.21
CA PHE A 515 -17.82 18.46 3.53
C PHE A 515 -19.23 18.43 2.94
N GLU A 516 -20.21 18.98 3.63
CA GLU A 516 -21.58 19.15 3.07
C GLU A 516 -21.58 20.02 1.81
N ARG A 517 -20.83 21.13 1.83
CA ARG A 517 -20.64 22.01 0.66
C ARG A 517 -19.89 21.30 -0.46
N TYR A 518 -18.84 20.56 -0.11
CA TYR A 518 -18.06 19.76 -1.05
C TYR A 518 -18.93 18.73 -1.78
N MET A 519 -19.74 17.96 -1.05
CA MET A 519 -20.64 16.97 -1.67
C MET A 519 -21.71 17.60 -2.56
N LYS A 520 -22.29 18.74 -2.14
CA LYS A 520 -23.27 19.49 -2.97
C LYS A 520 -22.63 20.06 -4.23
N GLY A 521 -21.41 20.53 -4.13
CA GLY A 521 -20.66 21.17 -5.22
C GLY A 521 -20.09 20.20 -6.26
N LEU A 522 -20.18 18.86 -6.08
CA LEU A 522 -19.74 17.89 -7.10
C LEU A 522 -20.43 18.10 -8.46
N ALA A 523 -21.61 18.70 -8.48
CA ALA A 523 -22.28 19.08 -9.73
C ALA A 523 -21.50 20.15 -10.53
N ILE A 524 -20.75 21.03 -9.83
CA ILE A 524 -19.89 22.04 -10.46
C ILE A 524 -18.68 21.35 -11.10
N GLU A 525 -18.04 20.43 -10.36
CA GLU A 525 -16.93 19.62 -10.86
C GLU A 525 -17.36 18.81 -12.09
N LYS A 526 -18.56 18.20 -12.04
CA LYS A 526 -19.12 17.48 -13.18
C LYS A 526 -19.27 18.40 -14.41
N ALA A 527 -19.84 19.58 -14.23
CA ALA A 527 -19.98 20.55 -15.33
C ALA A 527 -18.61 20.99 -15.89
N ALA A 528 -17.60 21.16 -15.04
CA ALA A 528 -16.24 21.49 -15.48
C ALA A 528 -15.61 20.36 -16.30
N VAL A 529 -15.75 19.11 -15.85
CA VAL A 529 -15.23 17.92 -16.58
C VAL A 529 -15.90 17.75 -17.93
N GLU A 530 -17.21 18.03 -18.03
CA GLU A 530 -17.99 17.87 -19.25
C GLU A 530 -17.78 19.01 -20.27
N ASN A 531 -17.32 20.20 -19.84
CA ASN A 531 -17.26 21.39 -20.70
C ASN A 531 -15.83 21.97 -20.87
N LEU A 532 -14.83 21.49 -20.14
CA LEU A 532 -13.42 21.91 -20.23
C LEU A 532 -12.49 20.76 -20.55
#